data_7294afab1c7765b1ddd5b0b8454d84c9
#
_entry.id   7294afab1c7765b1ddd5b0b8454d84c9
#
_cell.length_a   1.000
_cell.length_b   1.000
_cell.length_c   1.000
_cell.angle_alpha   90.00
_cell.angle_beta   90.00
_cell.angle_gamma   90.00
#
_symmetry.space_group_name_H-M   'P 1'
#
loop_
_entity.id
_entity.type
_entity.pdbx_description
1 polymer ?
#
loop_
_entity_poly.entity_id
_entity_poly.type
_entity_poly.pdbx_seq_one_letter_code
_entity_poly.pdbx_strand_id
1 'polypeptide(L)'
;FICRNIRYDKLKKAYSHEIIGPLGQGVGVCEGIAKTVKILCDALGLWCIIAISEAAPDKGIKYRHAWNIIRLKGQYYHLDATFDGTLTGEDLLRYDYFNLDDRWIFRDHQPVLFPVPACTDSAQSYYRSRKLSFTKEEEVCKRAAQAIRKGLPLAVHWRGGFLTREVLVRLMEQLEQAARQKGRHVQLSLNWPQAVLCLRFPQTVPRQALITEEANEGEQDSEGSSCGHHVTGC
;
A
#
# COMPACT_ATOMS: atom_id res chain seq x y z
N PHE A 1 -11.00 5.09 7.22
CA PHE A 1 -11.90 5.73 6.26
C PHE A 1 -11.14 6.07 4.97
N ILE A 2 -10.11 6.95 5.02
CA ILE A 2 -9.46 7.55 3.85
C ILE A 2 -8.99 6.48 2.86
N CYS A 3 -8.12 5.58 3.26
CA CYS A 3 -7.53 4.57 2.37
C CYS A 3 -8.53 3.59 1.73
N ARG A 4 -9.76 3.52 2.22
CA ARG A 4 -10.83 2.68 1.63
C ARG A 4 -11.79 3.44 0.75
N ASN A 5 -11.97 4.72 0.98
CA ASN A 5 -13.05 5.49 0.36
C ASN A 5 -12.56 6.60 -0.57
N ILE A 6 -11.25 6.91 -0.54
CA ILE A 6 -10.69 7.99 -1.34
C ILE A 6 -9.66 7.40 -2.31
N ARG A 7 -9.88 7.62 -3.60
CA ARG A 7 -8.95 7.25 -4.67
C ARG A 7 -8.03 8.41 -5.01
N TYR A 8 -6.79 8.12 -5.38
CA TYR A 8 -5.88 9.15 -5.85
C TYR A 8 -6.32 9.68 -7.22
N ASP A 9 -6.48 11.00 -7.32
CA ASP A 9 -6.89 11.65 -8.57
C ASP A 9 -5.69 11.86 -9.50
N LYS A 10 -5.53 10.97 -10.48
CA LYS A 10 -4.47 11.07 -11.50
C LYS A 10 -4.67 12.27 -12.43
N LEU A 11 -5.90 12.78 -12.58
CA LEU A 11 -6.23 13.94 -13.41
C LEU A 11 -5.95 15.27 -12.68
N LYS A 12 -5.71 15.24 -11.37
CA LYS A 12 -5.39 16.41 -10.55
C LYS A 12 -6.37 17.57 -10.72
N LYS A 13 -7.66 17.26 -10.73
CA LYS A 13 -8.71 18.27 -10.85
C LYS A 13 -8.64 19.27 -9.69
N ALA A 14 -9.04 20.51 -9.93
CA ALA A 14 -8.93 21.59 -8.94
C ALA A 14 -9.56 21.23 -7.58
N TYR A 15 -10.74 20.60 -7.57
CA TYR A 15 -11.41 20.19 -6.34
C TYR A 15 -10.68 19.07 -5.59
N SER A 16 -9.80 18.30 -6.24
CA SER A 16 -9.03 17.22 -5.62
C SER A 16 -7.91 17.72 -4.71
N HIS A 17 -7.55 19.01 -4.82
CA HIS A 17 -6.62 19.71 -3.92
C HIS A 17 -7.30 20.24 -2.65
N GLU A 18 -8.63 20.22 -2.60
CA GLU A 18 -9.42 20.70 -1.49
C GLU A 18 -10.21 19.55 -0.84
N ILE A 19 -10.71 19.78 0.36
CA ILE A 19 -11.45 18.77 1.15
C ILE A 19 -12.71 18.26 0.45
N ILE A 20 -13.29 19.08 -0.43
CA ILE A 20 -14.48 18.70 -1.20
C ILE A 20 -14.20 17.51 -2.15
N GLY A 21 -12.98 17.40 -2.65
CA GLY A 21 -12.57 16.25 -3.47
C GLY A 21 -12.66 14.95 -2.68
N PRO A 22 -11.86 14.76 -1.61
CA PRO A 22 -11.89 13.57 -0.79
C PRO A 22 -13.24 13.29 -0.11
N LEU A 23 -13.87 14.28 0.51
CA LEU A 23 -15.10 14.07 1.28
C LEU A 23 -16.38 14.07 0.43
N GLY A 24 -16.41 14.85 -0.65
CA GLY A 24 -17.60 14.98 -1.49
C GLY A 24 -17.58 14.07 -2.74
N GLN A 25 -16.40 13.84 -3.34
CA GLN A 25 -16.25 13.10 -4.59
C GLN A 25 -15.49 11.77 -4.44
N GLY A 26 -14.95 11.47 -3.26
CA GLY A 26 -14.16 10.26 -3.01
C GLY A 26 -12.84 10.23 -3.79
N VAL A 27 -12.31 11.38 -4.20
CA VAL A 27 -11.03 11.49 -4.92
C VAL A 27 -10.21 12.65 -4.38
N GLY A 28 -8.87 12.49 -4.34
CA GLY A 28 -7.97 13.55 -3.88
C GLY A 28 -6.55 13.35 -4.34
N VAL A 29 -5.80 14.45 -4.41
CA VAL A 29 -4.34 14.42 -4.47
C VAL A 29 -3.78 14.50 -3.05
N CYS A 30 -2.46 14.36 -2.88
CA CYS A 30 -1.81 14.37 -1.57
C CYS A 30 -2.22 15.58 -0.69
N GLU A 31 -2.30 16.77 -1.28
CA GLU A 31 -2.73 17.99 -0.59
C GLU A 31 -4.17 17.89 -0.05
N GLY A 32 -5.13 17.53 -0.90
CA GLY A 32 -6.53 17.38 -0.49
C GLY A 32 -6.73 16.27 0.54
N ILE A 33 -5.99 15.16 0.41
CA ILE A 33 -5.99 14.07 1.39
C ILE A 33 -5.41 14.53 2.72
N ALA A 34 -4.28 15.25 2.72
CA ALA A 34 -3.66 15.76 3.94
C ALA A 34 -4.55 16.82 4.65
N LYS A 35 -5.21 17.71 3.88
CA LYS A 35 -6.23 18.62 4.40
C LYS A 35 -7.40 17.86 5.06
N THR A 36 -7.83 16.78 4.43
CA THR A 36 -8.92 15.92 4.94
C THR A 36 -8.52 15.21 6.24
N VAL A 37 -7.32 14.64 6.31
CA VAL A 37 -6.77 14.07 7.56
C VAL A 37 -6.75 15.12 8.66
N LYS A 38 -6.27 16.34 8.36
CA LYS A 38 -6.21 17.44 9.32
C LYS A 38 -7.58 17.76 9.90
N ILE A 39 -8.60 17.93 9.06
CA ILE A 39 -9.97 18.25 9.51
C ILE A 39 -10.56 17.10 10.35
N LEU A 40 -10.36 15.85 9.95
CA LEU A 40 -10.83 14.70 10.72
C LEU A 40 -10.14 14.61 12.08
N CYS A 41 -8.84 14.88 12.14
CA CYS A 41 -8.10 14.96 13.40
C CYS A 41 -8.65 16.07 14.31
N ASP A 42 -8.90 17.27 13.76
CA ASP A 42 -9.48 18.39 14.52
C ASP A 42 -10.85 18.04 15.09
N ALA A 43 -11.71 17.41 14.29
CA ALA A 43 -13.02 16.96 14.75
C ALA A 43 -12.95 15.90 15.86
N LEU A 44 -11.84 15.14 15.93
CA LEU A 44 -11.57 14.15 16.97
C LEU A 44 -10.80 14.74 18.16
N GLY A 45 -10.47 16.02 18.16
CA GLY A 45 -9.64 16.66 19.19
C GLY A 45 -8.17 16.21 19.17
N LEU A 46 -7.68 15.69 18.03
CA LEU A 46 -6.30 15.27 17.83
C LEU A 46 -5.48 16.40 17.22
N TRP A 47 -4.35 16.71 17.85
CA TRP A 47 -3.41 17.66 17.26
C TRP A 47 -2.82 17.10 15.96
N CYS A 48 -2.89 17.88 14.89
CA CYS A 48 -2.43 17.50 13.57
C CYS A 48 -1.96 18.75 12.80
N ILE A 49 -0.87 18.61 12.05
CA ILE A 49 -0.44 19.59 11.06
C ILE A 49 -0.22 18.91 9.71
N ILE A 50 -0.15 19.73 8.66
CA ILE A 50 0.23 19.28 7.31
C ILE A 50 1.73 19.53 7.14
N ALA A 51 2.50 18.51 6.83
CA ALA A 51 3.89 18.59 6.41
C ALA A 51 3.95 18.66 4.88
N ILE A 52 4.85 19.49 4.37
CA ILE A 52 5.04 19.68 2.92
C ILE A 52 6.54 19.58 2.61
N SER A 53 6.89 18.84 1.57
CA SER A 53 8.25 18.78 1.04
C SER A 53 8.34 19.38 -0.35
N GLU A 54 9.56 19.76 -0.75
CA GLU A 54 9.84 20.15 -2.15
C GLU A 54 9.88 18.96 -3.09
N ALA A 55 9.74 19.26 -4.38
CA ALA A 55 10.16 18.34 -5.43
C ALA A 55 11.69 18.19 -5.42
N ALA A 56 12.18 17.02 -5.80
CA ALA A 56 13.60 16.72 -5.99
C ALA A 56 13.77 15.98 -7.33
N PRO A 57 13.74 16.69 -8.48
CA PRO A 57 13.78 16.06 -9.81
C PRO A 57 15.06 15.26 -10.05
N ASP A 58 16.17 15.67 -9.45
CA ASP A 58 17.45 14.96 -9.43
C ASP A 58 17.37 13.57 -8.79
N LYS A 59 16.42 13.39 -7.88
CA LYS A 59 16.09 12.10 -7.23
C LYS A 59 14.84 11.42 -7.82
N GLY A 60 14.33 11.89 -8.96
CA GLY A 60 13.13 11.37 -9.60
C GLY A 60 11.80 11.83 -8.96
N ILE A 61 11.83 12.72 -7.98
CA ILE A 61 10.65 13.26 -7.29
C ILE A 61 10.19 14.52 -8.02
N LYS A 62 9.23 14.36 -8.92
CA LYS A 62 8.78 15.42 -9.83
C LYS A 62 7.91 16.51 -9.19
N TYR A 63 7.30 16.22 -8.05
CA TYR A 63 6.28 17.09 -7.44
C TYR A 63 6.51 17.24 -5.94
N ARG A 64 6.04 18.36 -5.40
CA ARG A 64 5.86 18.54 -3.96
C ARG A 64 4.95 17.45 -3.41
N HIS A 65 5.19 17.07 -2.17
CA HIS A 65 4.34 16.12 -1.48
C HIS A 65 3.83 16.71 -0.16
N ALA A 66 2.61 16.32 0.21
CA ALA A 66 1.98 16.73 1.46
C ALA A 66 1.46 15.52 2.22
N TRP A 67 1.75 15.47 3.51
CA TRP A 67 1.28 14.46 4.46
C TRP A 67 1.00 15.09 5.82
N ASN A 68 0.82 14.32 6.87
CA ASN A 68 0.48 14.85 8.18
C ASN A 68 1.51 14.47 9.26
N ILE A 69 1.62 15.33 10.28
CA ILE A 69 2.22 14.99 11.56
C ILE A 69 1.13 15.10 12.61
N ILE A 70 0.96 14.05 13.41
CA ILE A 70 -0.04 13.96 14.46
C ILE A 70 0.63 13.81 15.84
N ARG A 71 -0.08 14.21 16.90
CA ARG A 71 0.39 14.02 18.28
C ARG A 71 -0.46 12.97 18.98
N LEU A 72 0.18 11.90 19.45
CA LEU A 72 -0.45 10.84 20.24
C LEU A 72 0.34 10.59 21.53
N LYS A 73 -0.34 10.60 22.68
CA LYS A 73 0.29 10.36 23.99
C LYS A 73 1.54 11.21 24.25
N GLY A 74 1.52 12.46 23.79
CA GLY A 74 2.62 13.41 23.97
C GLY A 74 3.77 13.29 22.96
N GLN A 75 3.78 12.30 22.07
CA GLN A 75 4.79 12.09 21.03
C GLN A 75 4.23 12.46 19.67
N TYR A 76 5.11 12.76 18.71
CA TYR A 76 4.75 13.13 17.34
C TYR A 76 5.06 12.01 16.37
N TYR A 77 4.23 11.86 15.35
CA TYR A 77 4.33 10.79 14.34
C TYR A 77 3.95 11.30 12.96
N HIS A 78 4.66 10.85 11.95
CA HIS A 78 4.25 11.04 10.56
C HIS A 78 3.10 10.09 10.20
N LEU A 79 2.18 10.59 9.40
CA LEU A 79 1.03 9.86 8.86
C LEU A 79 0.83 10.24 7.40
N ASP A 80 1.09 9.32 6.47
CA ASP A 80 0.81 9.55 5.06
C ASP A 80 -0.30 8.63 4.55
N ALA A 81 -1.52 9.15 4.58
CA ALA A 81 -2.69 8.44 4.09
C ALA A 81 -2.74 8.34 2.56
N THR A 82 -1.98 9.17 1.84
CA THR A 82 -1.86 9.10 0.38
C THR A 82 -1.07 7.86 -0.03
N PHE A 83 0.10 7.66 0.56
CA PHE A 83 0.94 6.49 0.27
C PHE A 83 0.27 5.21 0.76
N ASP A 84 -0.28 5.19 1.98
CA ASP A 84 -1.05 4.03 2.46
C ASP A 84 -2.25 3.72 1.56
N GLY A 85 -2.94 4.74 1.06
CA GLY A 85 -4.06 4.58 0.13
C GLY A 85 -3.65 3.96 -1.21
N THR A 86 -2.51 4.36 -1.77
CA THR A 86 -2.01 3.80 -3.03
C THR A 86 -1.54 2.35 -2.92
N LEU A 87 -1.13 1.92 -1.73
CA LEU A 87 -0.71 0.54 -1.44
C LEU A 87 -1.87 -0.35 -1.02
N THR A 88 -2.98 0.24 -0.59
CA THR A 88 -4.17 -0.49 -0.13
C THR A 88 -4.88 -1.17 -1.30
N GLY A 89 -5.09 -2.48 -1.19
CA GLY A 89 -5.90 -3.26 -2.11
C GLY A 89 -7.29 -3.55 -1.53
N GLU A 90 -8.12 -4.24 -2.29
CA GLU A 90 -9.46 -4.63 -1.85
C GLU A 90 -9.42 -5.59 -0.65
N ASP A 91 -8.45 -6.49 -0.64
CA ASP A 91 -8.28 -7.57 0.33
C ASP A 91 -7.48 -7.17 1.57
N LEU A 92 -6.65 -6.11 1.49
CA LEU A 92 -5.75 -5.72 2.57
C LEU A 92 -5.55 -4.21 2.63
N LEU A 93 -5.95 -3.64 3.76
CA LEU A 93 -5.65 -2.25 4.11
C LEU A 93 -4.19 -2.14 4.56
N ARG A 94 -3.46 -1.21 3.97
CA ARG A 94 -2.04 -0.97 4.26
C ARG A 94 -1.88 0.16 5.28
N TYR A 95 -0.81 0.05 6.07
CA TYR A 95 -0.45 0.97 7.15
C TYR A 95 1.06 1.18 7.21
N ASP A 96 1.70 1.23 6.05
CA ASP A 96 3.15 1.31 5.91
C ASP A 96 3.69 2.66 6.34
N TYR A 97 2.86 3.70 6.20
CA TYR A 97 3.16 5.10 6.53
C TYR A 97 2.31 5.62 7.69
N PHE A 98 1.89 4.72 8.57
CA PHE A 98 1.05 5.06 9.72
C PHE A 98 1.86 5.13 11.01
N ASN A 99 1.93 6.34 11.60
CA ASN A 99 2.66 6.64 12.85
C ASN A 99 4.15 6.32 12.77
N LEU A 100 4.82 6.80 11.73
CA LEU A 100 6.26 6.64 11.54
C LEU A 100 7.06 7.71 12.30
N ASP A 101 8.28 7.35 12.68
CA ASP A 101 9.30 8.31 13.11
C ASP A 101 10.05 8.92 11.92
N ASP A 102 10.88 9.95 12.18
CA ASP A 102 11.70 10.65 11.17
C ASP A 102 12.62 9.68 10.42
N ARG A 103 13.18 8.69 11.12
CA ARG A 103 14.10 7.72 10.54
C ARG A 103 13.45 6.87 9.45
N TRP A 104 12.15 6.54 9.61
CA TRP A 104 11.44 5.72 8.65
C TRP A 104 10.85 6.56 7.53
N ILE A 105 10.17 7.67 7.83
CA ILE A 105 9.50 8.47 6.80
C ILE A 105 10.50 9.04 5.77
N PHE A 106 11.66 9.53 6.22
CA PHE A 106 12.66 10.13 5.35
C PHE A 106 13.51 9.13 4.54
N ARG A 107 13.14 7.85 4.51
CA ARG A 107 13.72 6.89 3.57
C ARG A 107 13.25 7.10 2.13
N ASP A 108 12.07 7.65 1.95
CA ASP A 108 11.46 7.91 0.65
C ASP A 108 10.69 9.24 0.55
N HIS A 109 10.59 9.97 1.65
CA HIS A 109 10.08 11.33 1.67
C HIS A 109 11.24 12.34 1.71
N GLN A 110 11.04 13.50 1.08
CA GLN A 110 12.00 14.60 1.18
C GLN A 110 11.78 15.36 2.51
N PRO A 111 12.84 16.05 3.04
CA PRO A 111 12.71 16.88 4.22
C PRO A 111 11.58 17.90 4.12
N VAL A 112 10.96 18.21 5.25
CA VAL A 112 9.90 19.22 5.34
C VAL A 112 10.45 20.62 5.12
N LEU A 113 9.70 21.47 4.41
CA LEU A 113 10.11 22.82 4.03
C LEU A 113 10.24 23.81 5.19
N PHE A 114 9.60 23.55 6.32
CA PHE A 114 9.56 24.42 7.47
C PHE A 114 9.73 23.62 8.76
N PRO A 115 10.14 24.27 9.88
CA PRO A 115 10.32 23.57 11.14
C PRO A 115 9.05 22.87 11.61
N VAL A 116 9.16 21.59 11.93
CA VAL A 116 8.11 20.75 12.47
C VAL A 116 8.61 20.04 13.73
N PRO A 117 7.72 19.57 14.61
CA PRO A 117 8.13 18.75 15.74
C PRO A 117 8.84 17.48 15.27
N ALA A 118 9.95 17.13 15.94
CA ALA A 118 10.67 15.90 15.68
C ALA A 118 9.82 14.67 16.06
N CYS A 119 9.75 13.68 15.16
CA CYS A 119 9.06 12.41 15.37
C CYS A 119 10.10 11.33 15.73
N THR A 120 10.38 11.18 17.03
CA THR A 120 11.48 10.31 17.50
C THR A 120 11.04 8.96 18.02
N ASP A 121 9.75 8.78 18.27
CA ASP A 121 9.19 7.51 18.77
C ASP A 121 8.57 6.67 17.65
N SER A 122 8.80 5.38 17.70
CA SER A 122 8.24 4.40 16.76
C SER A 122 7.29 3.39 17.42
N ALA A 123 7.01 3.52 18.71
CA ALA A 123 6.22 2.54 19.47
C ALA A 123 4.78 2.44 18.98
N GLN A 124 4.22 3.54 18.48
CA GLN A 124 2.84 3.60 17.98
C GLN A 124 2.74 3.34 16.47
N SER A 125 3.84 3.00 15.76
CA SER A 125 3.73 2.55 14.37
C SER A 125 2.85 1.31 14.29
N TYR A 126 2.05 1.21 13.23
CA TYR A 126 1.02 0.17 13.13
C TYR A 126 1.57 -1.24 13.36
N TYR A 127 2.60 -1.62 12.62
CA TYR A 127 3.15 -2.97 12.69
C TYR A 127 3.77 -3.31 14.05
N ARG A 128 4.36 -2.34 14.75
CA ARG A 128 4.88 -2.55 16.10
C ARG A 128 3.74 -2.69 17.11
N SER A 129 2.79 -1.78 17.09
CA SER A 129 1.65 -1.79 18.03
C SER A 129 0.79 -3.05 17.87
N ARG A 130 0.72 -3.62 16.65
CA ARG A 130 -0.01 -4.86 16.33
C ARG A 130 0.83 -6.13 16.44
N LYS A 131 2.08 -6.05 16.88
CA LYS A 131 3.02 -7.19 16.96
C LYS A 131 3.21 -7.89 15.60
N LEU A 132 3.25 -7.10 14.53
CA LEU A 132 3.49 -7.51 13.15
C LEU A 132 4.86 -7.03 12.63
N SER A 133 5.78 -6.72 13.54
CA SER A 133 7.11 -6.23 13.22
C SER A 133 8.16 -7.18 13.80
N PHE A 134 8.95 -7.81 12.92
CA PHE A 134 9.80 -8.94 13.24
C PHE A 134 11.28 -8.67 12.97
N THR A 135 12.14 -9.39 13.67
CA THR A 135 13.61 -9.34 13.51
C THR A 135 14.19 -10.64 13.01
N LYS A 136 13.41 -11.72 13.02
CA LYS A 136 13.83 -13.08 12.62
C LYS A 136 12.88 -13.67 11.60
N GLU A 137 13.45 -14.42 10.66
CA GLU A 137 12.69 -15.09 9.58
C GLU A 137 11.66 -16.09 10.14
N GLU A 138 12.04 -16.84 11.21
CA GLU A 138 11.18 -17.83 11.85
C GLU A 138 9.92 -17.21 12.46
N GLU A 139 10.02 -15.98 12.97
CA GLU A 139 8.89 -15.25 13.54
C GLU A 139 7.88 -14.87 12.44
N VAL A 140 8.40 -14.44 11.28
CA VAL A 140 7.58 -14.14 10.09
C VAL A 140 6.87 -15.41 9.63
N CYS A 141 7.59 -16.53 9.48
CA CYS A 141 7.04 -17.81 9.06
C CYS A 141 5.98 -18.32 10.04
N LYS A 142 6.24 -18.25 11.35
CA LYS A 142 5.26 -18.61 12.39
C LYS A 142 3.98 -17.77 12.29
N ARG A 143 4.11 -16.46 12.04
CA ARG A 143 2.95 -15.58 11.89
C ARG A 143 2.20 -15.85 10.59
N ALA A 144 2.93 -16.12 9.51
CA ALA A 144 2.37 -16.44 8.20
C ALA A 144 1.62 -17.78 8.19
N ALA A 145 2.05 -18.77 8.96
CA ALA A 145 1.38 -20.09 9.02
C ALA A 145 -0.12 -20.00 9.33
N GLN A 146 -0.54 -19.05 10.17
CA GLN A 146 -1.96 -18.81 10.44
C GLN A 146 -2.68 -18.20 9.24
N ALA A 147 -2.04 -17.24 8.55
CA ALA A 147 -2.59 -16.58 7.37
C ALA A 147 -2.69 -17.57 6.19
N ILE A 148 -1.66 -18.39 5.96
CA ILE A 148 -1.64 -19.48 4.96
C ILE A 148 -2.82 -20.43 5.17
N ARG A 149 -3.02 -20.92 6.41
CA ARG A 149 -4.11 -21.85 6.74
C ARG A 149 -5.49 -21.26 6.43
N LYS A 150 -5.67 -19.95 6.67
CA LYS A 150 -6.94 -19.26 6.44
C LYS A 150 -7.08 -18.70 5.02
N GLY A 151 -6.01 -18.67 4.23
CA GLY A 151 -5.96 -18.00 2.93
C GLY A 151 -6.15 -16.49 3.00
N LEU A 152 -5.79 -15.87 4.12
CA LEU A 152 -5.92 -14.43 4.33
C LEU A 152 -4.61 -13.72 4.03
N PRO A 153 -4.64 -12.52 3.44
CA PRO A 153 -3.44 -11.73 3.24
C PRO A 153 -2.81 -11.31 4.57
N LEU A 154 -1.52 -11.05 4.54
CA LEU A 154 -0.73 -10.65 5.71
C LEU A 154 0.31 -9.61 5.31
N ALA A 155 0.31 -8.45 5.96
CA ALA A 155 1.43 -7.51 5.89
C ALA A 155 2.24 -7.54 7.17
N VAL A 156 3.57 -7.58 7.03
CA VAL A 156 4.52 -7.59 8.14
C VAL A 156 5.67 -6.62 7.86
N HIS A 157 6.17 -5.99 8.92
CA HIS A 157 7.32 -5.11 8.87
C HIS A 157 8.59 -5.85 9.32
N TRP A 158 9.67 -5.70 8.55
CA TRP A 158 10.96 -6.28 8.85
C TRP A 158 11.88 -5.28 9.56
N ARG A 159 12.49 -5.71 10.66
CA ARG A 159 13.46 -4.94 11.46
C ARG A 159 14.78 -5.71 11.71
N GLY A 160 14.97 -6.86 11.12
CA GLY A 160 16.12 -7.74 11.34
C GLY A 160 17.41 -7.31 10.62
N GLY A 161 17.64 -6.01 10.48
CA GLY A 161 18.73 -5.46 9.70
C GLY A 161 18.32 -5.14 8.26
N PHE A 162 19.27 -5.13 7.33
CA PHE A 162 18.95 -4.93 5.90
C PHE A 162 18.15 -6.12 5.36
N LEU A 163 17.08 -5.83 4.67
CA LEU A 163 16.31 -6.83 3.94
C LEU A 163 17.05 -7.15 2.64
N THR A 164 18.00 -8.09 2.70
CA THR A 164 18.79 -8.48 1.52
C THR A 164 18.04 -9.47 0.65
N ARG A 165 18.52 -9.67 -0.58
CA ARG A 165 17.96 -10.66 -1.51
C ARG A 165 18.01 -12.07 -0.91
N GLU A 166 19.09 -12.42 -0.22
CA GLU A 166 19.29 -13.74 0.40
C GLU A 166 18.27 -13.99 1.51
N VAL A 167 17.98 -12.97 2.34
CA VAL A 167 16.93 -13.05 3.38
C VAL A 167 15.57 -13.28 2.72
N LEU A 168 15.27 -12.56 1.64
CA LEU A 168 14.00 -12.73 0.91
C LEU A 168 13.88 -14.12 0.29
N VAL A 169 14.95 -14.63 -0.34
CA VAL A 169 14.93 -15.96 -0.97
C VAL A 169 14.66 -17.03 0.09
N ARG A 170 15.41 -17.04 1.20
CA ARG A 170 15.20 -18.02 2.30
C ARG A 170 13.80 -17.94 2.88
N LEU A 171 13.31 -16.70 3.08
CA LEU A 171 11.95 -16.48 3.59
C LEU A 171 10.90 -17.01 2.63
N MET A 172 11.04 -16.73 1.34
CA MET A 172 10.11 -17.20 0.30
C MET A 172 10.11 -18.71 0.17
N GLU A 173 11.27 -19.38 0.22
CA GLU A 173 11.36 -20.83 0.20
C GLU A 173 10.59 -21.48 1.34
N GLN A 174 10.76 -20.97 2.57
CA GLN A 174 10.04 -21.48 3.75
C GLN A 174 8.54 -21.24 3.64
N LEU A 175 8.13 -20.04 3.20
CA LEU A 175 6.72 -19.68 3.04
C LEU A 175 6.04 -20.51 1.94
N GLU A 176 6.73 -20.71 0.80
CA GLU A 176 6.25 -21.54 -0.30
C GLU A 176 6.07 -23.00 0.12
N GLN A 177 7.05 -23.57 0.84
CA GLN A 177 6.92 -24.92 1.38
C GLN A 177 5.69 -25.06 2.28
N ALA A 178 5.47 -24.10 3.18
CA ALA A 178 4.31 -24.11 4.07
C ALA A 178 2.98 -23.90 3.32
N ALA A 179 2.97 -23.06 2.28
CA ALA A 179 1.78 -22.77 1.49
C ALA A 179 1.37 -23.99 0.65
N ARG A 180 2.32 -24.64 -0.02
CA ARG A 180 2.08 -25.87 -0.81
C ARG A 180 1.44 -26.99 -0.02
N GLN A 181 1.81 -27.18 1.24
CA GLN A 181 1.18 -28.15 2.15
C GLN A 181 -0.33 -27.87 2.37
N LYS A 182 -0.79 -26.68 2.02
CA LYS A 182 -2.19 -26.25 2.13
C LYS A 182 -2.84 -26.00 0.75
N GLY A 183 -2.22 -26.46 -0.33
CA GLY A 183 -2.73 -26.26 -1.69
C GLY A 183 -2.70 -24.80 -2.13
N ARG A 184 -1.74 -24.01 -1.62
CA ARG A 184 -1.60 -22.59 -1.91
C ARG A 184 -0.22 -22.28 -2.44
N HIS A 185 -0.06 -21.08 -3.03
CA HIS A 185 1.23 -20.50 -3.38
C HIS A 185 1.38 -19.11 -2.73
N VAL A 186 2.59 -18.57 -2.74
CA VAL A 186 2.89 -17.28 -2.13
C VAL A 186 3.05 -16.20 -3.20
N GLN A 187 2.32 -15.11 -3.04
CA GLN A 187 2.56 -13.87 -3.78
C GLN A 187 3.11 -12.83 -2.82
N LEU A 188 4.27 -12.26 -3.15
CA LEU A 188 4.93 -11.23 -2.37
C LEU A 188 4.87 -9.90 -3.12
N SER A 189 4.41 -8.84 -2.45
CA SER A 189 4.72 -7.47 -2.83
C SER A 189 5.48 -6.78 -1.70
N LEU A 190 6.43 -5.91 -2.04
CA LEU A 190 7.38 -5.35 -1.10
C LEU A 190 7.40 -3.83 -1.20
N ASN A 191 7.20 -3.18 -0.06
CA ASN A 191 7.54 -1.78 0.11
C ASN A 191 8.97 -1.70 0.65
N TRP A 192 9.95 -1.51 -0.25
CA TRP A 192 11.36 -1.51 0.09
C TRP A 192 11.76 -0.44 1.10
N PRO A 193 11.41 0.85 0.91
CA PRO A 193 11.77 1.89 1.86
C PRO A 193 11.31 1.61 3.27
N GLN A 194 10.08 1.12 3.40
CA GLN A 194 9.47 0.83 4.70
C GLN A 194 9.70 -0.61 5.17
N ALA A 195 10.41 -1.42 4.39
CA ALA A 195 10.69 -2.83 4.67
C ALA A 195 9.42 -3.61 5.08
N VAL A 196 8.31 -3.38 4.39
CA VAL A 196 7.03 -4.06 4.62
C VAL A 196 6.79 -5.10 3.54
N LEU A 197 6.65 -6.36 3.97
CA LEU A 197 6.29 -7.50 3.11
C LEU A 197 4.78 -7.70 3.17
N CYS A 198 4.14 -7.66 2.01
CA CYS A 198 2.73 -8.01 1.84
C CYS A 198 2.64 -9.37 1.16
N LEU A 199 2.09 -10.33 1.87
CA LEU A 199 2.00 -11.73 1.48
C LEU A 199 0.53 -12.08 1.19
N ARG A 200 0.29 -12.73 0.05
CA ARG A 200 -1.00 -13.32 -0.31
C ARG A 200 -0.82 -14.81 -0.54
N PHE A 201 -1.86 -15.57 -0.29
CA PHE A 201 -1.82 -17.03 -0.34
C PHE A 201 -3.00 -17.58 -1.15
N PRO A 202 -3.06 -17.29 -2.47
CA PRO A 202 -4.11 -17.81 -3.33
C PRO A 202 -4.01 -19.34 -3.45
N GLN A 203 -5.11 -19.98 -3.80
CA GLN A 203 -5.14 -21.41 -4.08
C GLN A 203 -4.34 -21.71 -5.35
N THR A 204 -3.66 -22.83 -5.36
CA THR A 204 -2.99 -23.32 -6.58
C THR A 204 -4.08 -23.87 -7.50
N VAL A 205 -4.30 -23.22 -8.64
CA VAL A 205 -5.22 -23.74 -9.68
C VAL A 205 -4.59 -24.97 -10.30
N PRO A 206 -5.25 -26.13 -10.35
CA PRO A 206 -4.75 -27.29 -11.06
C PRO A 206 -4.55 -26.98 -12.55
N ARG A 207 -3.43 -27.44 -13.13
CA ARG A 207 -3.08 -27.18 -14.53
C ARG A 207 -4.17 -27.58 -15.54
N GLN A 208 -5.04 -28.53 -15.18
CA GLN A 208 -6.19 -28.96 -15.97
C GLN A 208 -7.31 -27.90 -16.09
N ALA A 209 -7.49 -27.04 -15.09
CA ALA A 209 -8.50 -25.97 -15.14
C ALA A 209 -8.10 -24.83 -16.09
N LEU A 210 -6.79 -24.57 -16.23
CA LEU A 210 -6.27 -23.57 -17.17
C LEU A 210 -6.44 -24.00 -18.64
N ILE A 211 -6.35 -25.31 -18.92
CA ILE A 211 -6.52 -25.83 -20.29
C ILE A 211 -7.98 -25.78 -20.75
N THR A 212 -8.94 -25.88 -19.82
CA THR A 212 -10.37 -25.76 -20.13
C THR A 212 -10.82 -24.33 -20.35
N GLU A 213 -10.18 -23.32 -19.74
CA GLU A 213 -10.46 -21.91 -20.01
C GLU A 213 -9.90 -21.45 -21.36
N GLU A 214 -8.67 -21.85 -21.71
CA GLU A 214 -8.08 -21.56 -23.03
C GLU A 214 -8.82 -22.28 -24.19
N ALA A 215 -9.36 -23.48 -23.95
CA ALA A 215 -10.16 -24.20 -24.95
C ALA A 215 -11.56 -23.58 -25.16
N ASN A 216 -12.12 -22.92 -24.14
CA ASN A 216 -13.44 -22.27 -24.24
C ASN A 216 -13.36 -20.88 -24.90
N GLU A 217 -12.22 -20.18 -24.78
CA GLU A 217 -12.00 -18.90 -25.46
C GLU A 217 -11.71 -19.11 -26.97
N GLY A 218 -11.16 -20.26 -27.36
CA GLY A 218 -10.88 -20.60 -28.75
C GLY A 218 -12.11 -20.99 -29.61
N GLU A 219 -13.24 -21.35 -29.01
CA GLU A 219 -14.48 -21.71 -29.73
C GLU A 219 -15.44 -20.53 -29.97
N GLN A 220 -15.23 -19.36 -29.34
CA GLN A 220 -16.10 -18.18 -29.53
C GLN A 220 -15.70 -17.26 -30.70
N ASP A 221 -14.49 -17.42 -31.25
CA ASP A 221 -14.00 -16.56 -32.35
C ASP A 221 -14.22 -17.14 -33.78
N SER A 222 -14.92 -18.26 -33.94
CA SER A 222 -15.12 -18.90 -35.25
C SER A 222 -16.49 -18.78 -35.90
N GLU A 223 -17.45 -18.04 -35.28
CA GLU A 223 -18.75 -17.75 -35.92
C GLU A 223 -18.99 -16.23 -36.03
N GLY A 224 -18.49 -15.62 -37.09
CA GLY A 224 -18.79 -14.19 -37.32
C GLY A 224 -18.06 -13.53 -38.51
N SER A 225 -17.91 -14.22 -39.61
CA SER A 225 -17.49 -13.54 -40.83
C SER A 225 -18.29 -14.01 -42.03
N SER A 226 -19.38 -13.32 -42.34
CA SER A 226 -19.92 -13.30 -43.69
C SER A 226 -20.84 -12.12 -43.91
N CYS A 227 -20.55 -11.39 -44.97
CA CYS A 227 -21.39 -10.42 -45.73
C CYS A 227 -21.66 -9.06 -45.04
N GLY A 228 -21.45 -7.95 -45.73
CA GLY A 228 -21.40 -7.59 -47.14
C GLY A 228 -21.19 -6.08 -47.30
N HIS A 229 -20.70 -5.73 -48.40
CA HIS A 229 -20.47 -4.40 -49.00
C HIS A 229 -21.64 -3.40 -48.85
N HIS A 230 -21.37 -2.10 -48.64
CA HIS A 230 -21.60 -1.02 -49.62
C HIS A 230 -21.16 0.38 -49.11
N VAL A 231 -20.32 0.94 -49.80
CA VAL A 231 -19.96 2.23 -50.41
C VAL A 231 -20.90 3.42 -50.18
N THR A 232 -20.20 4.61 -50.16
CA THR A 232 -20.59 6.03 -50.34
C THR A 232 -20.94 6.77 -49.04
N GLY A 233 -20.33 7.88 -48.72
CA GLY A 233 -19.82 9.04 -49.44
C GLY A 233 -20.39 10.30 -48.82
N CYS A 234 -19.53 11.23 -48.62
CA CYS A 234 -19.60 12.61 -48.13
C CYS A 234 -19.03 12.81 -46.73
#